data_738d698a73f7947240c8dc43db6564ec
#
_entry.id   738d698a73f7947240c8dc43db6564ec
#
_cell.length_a   1.000
_cell.length_b   1.000
_cell.length_c   1.000
_cell.angle_alpha   90.00
_cell.angle_beta   90.00
_cell.angle_gamma   90.00
#
_symmetry.space_group_name_H-M   'P 1'
#
loop_
_entity.id
_entity.type
_entity.pdbx_description
1 polymer ?
#
loop_
_entity_poly.entity_id
_entity_poly.type
_entity_poly.pdbx_seq_one_letter_code
_entity_poly.pdbx_strand_id
1 'polypeptide(L)'
;MKRFVCLSSICWVMPFFLYSQSIRVDVCVYGGTSAGVIAAYSAKKSGKTVVLIEPGRHLGGMSSGGLGATDIGNKQAITGLSRDFYRRIGRHYGKAEQWTFEPHVAEAIFKQYLKEAGIEPLYTYRITSADIADNKIKAIKLEPVPTQWYEKGKQSGTPSTKLIEAKQFIDCSYEGDLMAKAGVAYTVGREAASQYNEPLNGVQFRDKHQFPDGVDPYKIPGKPESGLLWGIGTQTLASNGTADQTVQAYNFRLCLTDDPANRVLITRPDGYDSTKYELLLRQIAKKMPKELTWNLMHFVMMPNHKTDINNCGGFSTDMIGANYEYPNADYVRRDQIIQEHAQYTKGLFYFIGHDPRMPKHLRDEMLQWGYPKDEYTDNANFSPQLYIREGRRLVGEYVMTQANCEGKVTVPDAVGMAAYTMDSHNCQRMVVDGVVRNEGDVQVGGFPPYPVSYRAIIPKKGSIQNLLVPVCLSASHIAYGSIRMEPVFMVLGQSAAQAACLAIDDNKAVQAIDVPKLQRLIQAQSAQLMK
;
A
#
# COMPACT_ATOMS: atom_id res chain seq x y z
N MET A 1 18.01 80.83 16.73
CA MET A 1 17.39 79.90 15.81
C MET A 1 18.32 78.74 15.55
N LYS A 2 18.12 77.61 16.25
CA LYS A 2 18.92 76.39 16.08
C LYS A 2 18.04 75.40 15.30
N ARG A 3 18.48 74.98 14.10
CA ARG A 3 17.79 73.98 13.28
C ARG A 3 18.26 72.58 13.74
N PHE A 4 17.30 71.75 14.18
CA PHE A 4 17.49 70.33 14.37
C PHE A 4 17.30 69.59 13.05
N VAL A 5 18.29 68.85 12.63
CA VAL A 5 18.24 67.93 11.50
C VAL A 5 17.93 66.55 12.06
N CYS A 6 16.74 66.02 11.77
CA CYS A 6 16.32 64.64 12.11
C CYS A 6 16.85 63.70 11.01
N LEU A 7 17.85 62.86 11.34
CA LEU A 7 18.28 61.76 10.48
C LEU A 7 17.32 60.55 10.75
N SER A 8 16.45 60.28 9.79
CA SER A 8 15.66 59.05 9.75
C SER A 8 16.50 57.89 9.22
N SER A 9 16.89 56.99 10.10
CA SER A 9 17.53 55.72 9.73
C SER A 9 16.49 54.77 9.14
N ILE A 10 16.55 54.54 7.83
CA ILE A 10 15.77 53.53 7.12
C ILE A 10 16.46 52.17 7.39
N CYS A 11 15.88 51.39 8.27
CA CYS A 11 16.28 49.99 8.47
C CYS A 11 15.79 49.13 7.27
N TRP A 12 16.70 48.78 6.40
CA TRP A 12 16.42 47.77 5.35
C TRP A 12 16.32 46.40 6.02
N VAL A 13 15.09 45.89 6.18
CA VAL A 13 14.84 44.49 6.52
C VAL A 13 15.06 43.69 5.22
N MET A 14 16.25 43.14 5.05
CA MET A 14 16.46 42.10 4.03
C MET A 14 15.61 40.89 4.40
N PRO A 15 14.74 40.39 3.50
CA PRO A 15 14.08 39.12 3.74
C PRO A 15 15.14 38.02 3.74
N PHE A 16 15.35 37.38 4.88
CA PHE A 16 16.10 36.12 4.94
C PHE A 16 15.30 35.07 4.14
N PHE A 17 15.65 34.86 2.89
CA PHE A 17 15.27 33.66 2.18
C PHE A 17 15.96 32.48 2.87
N LEU A 18 15.21 31.73 3.65
CA LEU A 18 15.62 30.41 4.13
C LEU A 18 15.88 29.55 2.88
N TYR A 19 17.15 29.43 2.49
CA TYR A 19 17.55 28.55 1.40
C TYR A 19 17.11 27.13 1.75
N SER A 20 16.15 26.59 1.02
CA SER A 20 15.84 25.17 1.00
C SER A 20 17.11 24.41 0.62
N GLN A 21 17.51 23.45 1.41
CA GLN A 21 18.67 22.60 1.12
C GLN A 21 18.35 21.80 -0.18
N SER A 22 19.05 22.12 -1.27
CA SER A 22 18.93 21.40 -2.53
C SER A 22 19.77 20.12 -2.51
N ILE A 23 19.18 18.98 -2.87
CA ILE A 23 19.86 17.70 -3.02
C ILE A 23 19.82 17.33 -4.49
N ARG A 24 20.99 17.10 -5.12
CA ARG A 24 21.11 16.70 -6.52
C ARG A 24 21.61 15.27 -6.63
N VAL A 25 20.88 14.45 -7.39
CA VAL A 25 21.18 13.03 -7.58
C VAL A 25 20.88 12.59 -9.03
N ASP A 26 21.31 11.39 -9.38
CA ASP A 26 20.93 10.76 -10.64
C ASP A 26 19.49 10.21 -10.57
N VAL A 27 19.14 9.54 -9.47
CA VAL A 27 17.83 8.87 -9.29
C VAL A 27 17.21 9.30 -7.96
N CYS A 28 15.98 9.80 -8.02
CA CYS A 28 15.13 10.04 -6.86
C CYS A 28 14.07 8.94 -6.78
N VAL A 29 14.03 8.22 -5.66
CA VAL A 29 13.00 7.23 -5.35
C VAL A 29 12.08 7.79 -4.26
N TYR A 30 10.78 7.88 -4.56
CA TYR A 30 9.76 8.34 -3.63
C TYR A 30 8.91 7.18 -3.14
N GLY A 31 8.82 6.99 -1.81
CA GLY A 31 8.22 5.85 -1.12
C GLY A 31 9.25 4.78 -0.75
N GLY A 32 9.52 4.62 0.56
CA GLY A 32 10.42 3.59 1.12
C GLY A 32 9.73 2.24 1.27
N THR A 33 8.78 1.91 0.40
CA THR A 33 8.12 0.61 0.31
C THR A 33 9.12 -0.49 -0.04
N SER A 34 8.70 -1.74 -0.08
CA SER A 34 9.54 -2.86 -0.53
C SER A 34 10.13 -2.60 -1.92
N ALA A 35 9.30 -2.10 -2.86
CA ALA A 35 9.74 -1.69 -4.20
C ALA A 35 10.76 -0.54 -4.15
N GLY A 36 10.52 0.45 -3.30
CA GLY A 36 11.37 1.64 -3.21
C GLY A 36 12.75 1.35 -2.66
N VAL A 37 12.86 0.52 -1.62
CA VAL A 37 14.15 0.08 -1.08
C VAL A 37 14.93 -0.71 -2.14
N ILE A 38 14.27 -1.65 -2.82
CA ILE A 38 14.91 -2.46 -3.88
C ILE A 38 15.30 -1.59 -5.09
N ALA A 39 14.46 -0.61 -5.48
CA ALA A 39 14.81 0.33 -6.55
C ALA A 39 16.03 1.19 -6.19
N ALA A 40 16.05 1.76 -4.98
CA ALA A 40 17.17 2.57 -4.51
C ALA A 40 18.47 1.76 -4.46
N TYR A 41 18.42 0.55 -3.87
CA TYR A 41 19.56 -0.38 -3.86
C TYR A 41 20.06 -0.70 -5.26
N SER A 42 19.16 -1.10 -6.17
CA SER A 42 19.49 -1.48 -7.54
C SER A 42 20.15 -0.35 -8.34
N ALA A 43 19.60 0.87 -8.26
CA ALA A 43 20.17 2.05 -8.92
C ALA A 43 21.56 2.40 -8.36
N LYS A 44 21.73 2.34 -7.03
CA LYS A 44 23.03 2.61 -6.38
C LYS A 44 24.08 1.59 -6.76
N LYS A 45 23.73 0.30 -6.78
CA LYS A 45 24.65 -0.79 -7.24
C LYS A 45 24.99 -0.69 -8.71
N SER A 46 24.18 0.00 -9.51
CA SER A 46 24.46 0.34 -10.91
C SER A 46 25.28 1.65 -11.07
N GLY A 47 25.89 2.15 -9.98
CA GLY A 47 26.80 3.30 -10.00
C GLY A 47 26.14 4.68 -10.01
N LYS A 48 24.83 4.78 -9.76
CA LYS A 48 24.12 6.07 -9.72
C LYS A 48 24.12 6.67 -8.32
N THR A 49 24.08 8.00 -8.24
CA THR A 49 23.75 8.70 -6.99
C THR A 49 22.25 8.62 -6.76
N VAL A 50 21.83 8.31 -5.51
CA VAL A 50 20.43 8.00 -5.19
C VAL A 50 20.01 8.72 -3.92
N VAL A 51 18.79 9.24 -3.90
CA VAL A 51 18.04 9.59 -2.69
C VAL A 51 16.78 8.73 -2.60
N LEU A 52 16.52 8.17 -1.42
CA LEU A 52 15.26 7.49 -1.08
C LEU A 52 14.50 8.36 -0.10
N ILE A 53 13.26 8.68 -0.42
CA ILE A 53 12.36 9.51 0.41
C ILE A 53 11.25 8.62 0.95
N GLU A 54 11.07 8.66 2.29
CA GLU A 54 10.00 7.92 2.96
C GLU A 54 9.16 8.88 3.82
N PRO A 55 7.86 9.04 3.54
CA PRO A 55 6.97 9.87 4.35
C PRO A 55 6.82 9.39 5.79
N GLY A 56 6.93 8.09 6.04
CA GLY A 56 6.87 7.49 7.36
C GLY A 56 8.23 7.38 8.04
N ARG A 57 8.30 6.45 9.00
CA ARG A 57 9.51 6.12 9.77
C ARG A 57 10.03 4.71 9.51
N HIS A 58 9.26 3.90 8.79
CA HIS A 58 9.52 2.49 8.54
C HIS A 58 9.82 2.25 7.07
N LEU A 59 10.63 1.26 6.78
CA LEU A 59 10.97 0.83 5.44
C LEU A 59 10.33 -0.52 5.12
N GLY A 60 10.01 -0.74 3.85
CA GLY A 60 9.49 -2.02 3.37
C GLY A 60 7.97 -2.04 3.20
N GLY A 61 7.27 -0.94 3.52
CA GLY A 61 5.82 -0.82 3.31
C GLY A 61 5.06 -1.97 3.97
N MET A 62 4.18 -2.65 3.22
CA MET A 62 3.38 -3.76 3.73
C MET A 62 4.21 -4.97 4.17
N SER A 63 5.36 -5.25 3.51
CA SER A 63 6.22 -6.39 3.90
C SER A 63 6.74 -6.28 5.34
N SER A 64 6.95 -5.07 5.86
CA SER A 64 7.31 -4.81 7.26
C SER A 64 6.14 -4.27 8.08
N GLY A 65 5.04 -3.91 7.43
CA GLY A 65 3.85 -3.30 8.02
C GLY A 65 2.75 -4.28 8.40
N GLY A 66 3.04 -5.58 8.52
CA GLY A 66 2.10 -6.59 9.00
C GLY A 66 1.75 -7.70 8.01
N LEU A 67 2.03 -7.54 6.71
CA LEU A 67 1.87 -8.59 5.69
C LEU A 67 3.06 -9.58 5.80
N GLY A 68 3.12 -10.31 6.91
CA GLY A 68 4.18 -11.28 7.17
C GLY A 68 3.98 -12.62 6.46
N ALA A 69 2.76 -12.94 6.06
CA ALA A 69 2.42 -14.07 5.21
C ALA A 69 2.28 -13.59 3.77
N THR A 70 3.31 -13.80 2.97
CA THR A 70 3.40 -13.23 1.63
C THR A 70 2.39 -13.84 0.65
N ASP A 71 1.64 -13.00 -0.04
CA ASP A 71 0.79 -13.36 -1.17
C ASP A 71 1.68 -13.59 -2.41
N ILE A 72 1.87 -14.83 -2.83
CA ILE A 72 2.94 -15.19 -3.78
C ILE A 72 2.40 -15.76 -5.10
N GLY A 73 1.42 -16.64 -5.02
CA GLY A 73 1.06 -17.53 -6.13
C GLY A 73 2.18 -18.52 -6.43
N ASN A 74 2.80 -18.44 -7.59
CA ASN A 74 3.94 -19.31 -7.99
C ASN A 74 5.28 -18.67 -7.60
N LYS A 75 5.96 -19.24 -6.62
CA LYS A 75 7.28 -18.78 -6.14
C LYS A 75 8.36 -18.70 -7.24
N GLN A 76 8.27 -19.52 -8.28
CA GLN A 76 9.25 -19.52 -9.36
C GLN A 76 9.17 -18.27 -10.24
N ALA A 77 8.03 -17.58 -10.24
CA ALA A 77 7.86 -16.31 -10.93
C ALA A 77 8.62 -15.16 -10.26
N ILE A 78 8.96 -15.30 -8.97
CA ILE A 78 9.66 -14.29 -8.20
C ILE A 78 11.16 -14.47 -8.36
N THR A 79 11.82 -13.45 -8.93
CA THR A 79 13.24 -13.49 -9.33
C THR A 79 14.02 -12.29 -8.77
N GLY A 80 15.31 -12.23 -9.06
CA GLY A 80 16.16 -11.08 -8.77
C GLY A 80 16.25 -10.74 -7.28
N LEU A 81 16.29 -9.45 -6.98
CA LEU A 81 16.39 -8.93 -5.62
C LEU A 81 15.17 -9.28 -4.77
N SER A 82 13.98 -9.42 -5.38
CA SER A 82 12.80 -9.90 -4.66
C SER A 82 13.04 -11.30 -4.10
N ARG A 83 13.58 -12.25 -4.88
CA ARG A 83 13.91 -13.59 -4.38
C ARG A 83 15.04 -13.57 -3.35
N ASP A 84 16.04 -12.71 -3.54
CA ASP A 84 17.11 -12.52 -2.55
C ASP A 84 16.57 -12.04 -1.20
N PHE A 85 15.54 -11.18 -1.19
CA PHE A 85 14.88 -10.77 0.06
C PHE A 85 14.37 -11.97 0.84
N TYR A 86 13.62 -12.89 0.22
CA TYR A 86 13.10 -14.10 0.88
C TYR A 86 14.20 -15.10 1.26
N ARG A 87 15.33 -15.10 0.57
CA ARG A 87 16.53 -15.83 0.97
C ARG A 87 17.21 -15.21 2.18
N ARG A 88 17.29 -13.89 2.26
CA ARG A 88 17.80 -13.19 3.45
C ARG A 88 16.91 -13.45 4.67
N ILE A 89 15.60 -13.42 4.50
CA ILE A 89 14.64 -13.85 5.52
C ILE A 89 14.92 -15.32 5.91
N GLY A 90 15.07 -16.22 4.95
CA GLY A 90 15.41 -17.62 5.20
C GLY A 90 16.67 -17.79 6.03
N ARG A 91 17.74 -17.08 5.69
CA ARG A 91 19.01 -17.11 6.46
C ARG A 91 18.82 -16.70 7.92
N HIS A 92 17.98 -15.68 8.20
CA HIS A 92 17.63 -15.29 9.56
C HIS A 92 17.01 -16.45 10.36
N TYR A 93 16.16 -17.23 9.74
CA TYR A 93 15.47 -18.39 10.37
C TYR A 93 16.18 -19.74 10.14
N GLY A 94 17.43 -19.75 9.66
CA GLY A 94 18.20 -20.98 9.41
C GLY A 94 17.67 -21.83 8.25
N LYS A 95 17.01 -21.21 7.24
CA LYS A 95 16.42 -21.84 6.06
C LYS A 95 16.99 -21.24 4.77
N ALA A 96 16.87 -21.96 3.67
CA ALA A 96 17.28 -21.45 2.35
C ALA A 96 16.41 -20.26 1.91
N GLU A 97 15.10 -20.35 2.09
CA GLU A 97 14.11 -19.31 1.81
C GLU A 97 12.99 -19.39 2.84
N GLN A 98 12.43 -18.23 3.21
CA GLN A 98 11.27 -18.16 4.13
C GLN A 98 10.30 -17.09 3.62
N TRP A 99 9.00 -17.45 3.56
CA TRP A 99 7.93 -16.64 2.97
C TRP A 99 6.87 -16.21 3.99
N THR A 100 7.03 -16.61 5.24
CA THR A 100 6.31 -16.11 6.41
C THR A 100 7.31 -15.61 7.42
N PHE A 101 7.17 -14.41 7.92
CA PHE A 101 8.20 -13.75 8.71
C PHE A 101 7.66 -12.65 9.61
N GLU A 102 8.43 -12.31 10.62
CA GLU A 102 8.13 -11.24 11.55
C GLU A 102 8.39 -9.86 10.91
N PRO A 103 7.55 -8.84 11.21
CA PRO A 103 7.70 -7.51 10.63
C PRO A 103 9.05 -6.85 10.87
N HIS A 104 9.59 -6.90 12.11
CA HIS A 104 10.89 -6.32 12.44
C HIS A 104 12.05 -6.98 11.68
N VAL A 105 11.96 -8.28 11.40
CA VAL A 105 12.96 -9.00 10.59
C VAL A 105 12.95 -8.51 9.15
N ALA A 106 11.77 -8.33 8.57
CA ALA A 106 11.64 -7.78 7.23
C ALA A 106 12.23 -6.36 7.15
N GLU A 107 11.88 -5.49 8.10
CA GLU A 107 12.41 -4.12 8.14
C GLU A 107 13.94 -4.10 8.32
N ALA A 108 14.48 -4.95 9.18
CA ALA A 108 15.93 -5.06 9.39
C ALA A 108 16.65 -5.44 8.07
N ILE A 109 16.07 -6.33 7.26
CA ILE A 109 16.65 -6.71 5.96
C ILE A 109 16.56 -5.55 4.97
N PHE A 110 15.47 -4.78 4.91
CA PHE A 110 15.40 -3.59 4.06
C PHE A 110 16.44 -2.54 4.49
N LYS A 111 16.63 -2.31 5.79
CA LYS A 111 17.70 -1.45 6.32
C LYS A 111 19.09 -1.97 5.96
N GLN A 112 19.28 -3.30 5.94
CA GLN A 112 20.53 -3.92 5.52
C GLN A 112 20.84 -3.64 4.04
N TYR A 113 19.87 -3.75 3.11
CA TYR A 113 20.07 -3.36 1.70
C TYR A 113 20.57 -1.93 1.57
N LEU A 114 19.95 -0.99 2.26
CA LEU A 114 20.37 0.42 2.19
C LEU A 114 21.76 0.65 2.78
N LYS A 115 22.07 0.00 3.91
CA LYS A 115 23.41 0.04 4.52
C LYS A 115 24.49 -0.51 3.57
N GLU A 116 24.25 -1.64 2.92
CA GLU A 116 25.16 -2.25 1.93
C GLU A 116 25.38 -1.36 0.70
N ALA A 117 24.41 -0.51 0.39
CA ALA A 117 24.49 0.46 -0.70
C ALA A 117 25.03 1.83 -0.26
N GLY A 118 25.18 2.08 1.03
CA GLY A 118 25.55 3.40 1.57
C GLY A 118 24.49 4.46 1.28
N ILE A 119 23.22 4.13 1.46
CA ILE A 119 22.07 5.03 1.27
C ILE A 119 21.49 5.34 2.64
N GLU A 120 21.43 6.64 3.00
CA GLU A 120 20.67 7.14 4.13
C GLU A 120 19.31 7.64 3.64
N PRO A 121 18.19 7.01 4.05
CA PRO A 121 16.86 7.44 3.65
C PRO A 121 16.49 8.79 4.25
N LEU A 122 15.74 9.56 3.49
CA LEU A 122 15.13 10.81 3.94
C LEU A 122 13.75 10.51 4.52
N TYR A 123 13.69 10.23 5.82
CA TYR A 123 12.44 9.92 6.53
C TYR A 123 11.62 11.15 6.86
N THR A 124 10.32 10.95 7.04
CA THR A 124 9.36 11.97 7.48
C THR A 124 9.29 13.20 6.56
N TYR A 125 9.45 12.97 5.27
CA TYR A 125 9.26 13.98 4.24
C TYR A 125 8.24 13.51 3.20
N ARG A 126 7.28 14.40 2.85
CA ARG A 126 6.28 14.14 1.82
C ARG A 126 6.31 15.19 0.73
N ILE A 127 5.89 14.81 -0.47
CA ILE A 127 5.92 15.67 -1.64
C ILE A 127 4.80 16.71 -1.59
N THR A 128 5.12 17.98 -1.87
CA THR A 128 4.13 19.06 -2.02
C THR A 128 3.88 19.42 -3.46
N SER A 129 4.94 19.47 -4.29
CA SER A 129 4.85 19.81 -5.71
C SER A 129 5.99 19.21 -6.52
N ALA A 130 5.81 19.15 -7.84
CA ALA A 130 6.84 18.85 -8.81
C ALA A 130 6.99 20.02 -9.78
N ASP A 131 8.23 20.44 -10.05
CA ASP A 131 8.56 21.48 -11.02
C ASP A 131 8.82 20.82 -12.37
N ILE A 132 7.97 21.12 -13.36
CA ILE A 132 7.98 20.47 -14.68
C ILE A 132 8.44 21.48 -15.74
N ALA A 133 9.39 21.07 -16.58
CA ALA A 133 9.76 21.78 -17.80
C ALA A 133 10.15 20.77 -18.90
N ASP A 134 9.79 21.05 -20.14
CA ASP A 134 10.09 20.22 -21.32
C ASP A 134 9.65 18.74 -21.14
N ASN A 135 8.48 18.51 -20.56
CA ASN A 135 7.96 17.18 -20.22
C ASN A 135 8.91 16.37 -19.32
N LYS A 136 9.66 17.04 -18.46
CA LYS A 136 10.54 16.40 -17.45
C LYS A 136 10.30 17.01 -16.09
N ILE A 137 10.30 16.19 -15.07
CA ILE A 137 10.42 16.63 -13.69
C ILE A 137 11.85 17.17 -13.54
N LYS A 138 12.00 18.44 -13.20
CA LYS A 138 13.31 19.06 -12.91
C LYS A 138 13.63 18.92 -11.42
N ALA A 139 12.64 19.14 -10.57
CA ALA A 139 12.77 19.01 -9.13
C ALA A 139 11.43 18.66 -8.49
N ILE A 140 11.49 18.13 -7.27
CA ILE A 140 10.34 18.00 -6.38
C ILE A 140 10.58 18.77 -5.09
N LYS A 141 9.51 19.34 -4.54
CA LYS A 141 9.53 20.02 -3.24
C LYS A 141 8.93 19.09 -2.19
N LEU A 142 9.62 19.03 -1.07
CA LEU A 142 9.22 18.23 0.08
C LEU A 142 8.96 19.13 1.28
N GLU A 143 7.94 18.76 2.07
CA GLU A 143 7.71 19.29 3.39
C GLU A 143 7.93 18.20 4.45
N PRO A 144 8.35 18.56 5.67
CA PRO A 144 8.38 17.60 6.76
C PRO A 144 6.96 17.18 7.14
N VAL A 145 6.76 15.90 7.44
CA VAL A 145 5.49 15.38 7.97
C VAL A 145 5.28 15.93 9.38
N PRO A 146 4.10 16.48 9.73
CA PRO A 146 3.86 17.04 11.05
C PRO A 146 4.05 16.02 12.18
N THR A 147 4.77 16.40 13.24
CA THR A 147 5.15 15.52 14.36
C THR A 147 3.99 15.11 15.27
N GLN A 148 2.84 15.74 15.13
CA GLN A 148 1.62 15.38 15.91
C GLN A 148 1.16 13.93 15.68
N TRP A 149 1.61 13.31 14.61
CA TRP A 149 1.32 11.92 14.24
C TRP A 149 2.34 10.91 14.79
N TYR A 150 3.41 11.40 15.40
CA TYR A 150 4.46 10.60 15.99
C TYR A 150 4.66 11.03 17.45
N GLU A 151 4.91 10.10 18.35
CA GLU A 151 5.20 10.45 19.76
C GLU A 151 6.27 11.54 19.86
N LYS A 152 6.06 12.50 20.78
CA LYS A 152 6.98 13.61 21.04
C LYS A 152 8.36 13.10 21.40
N GLY A 153 9.29 13.16 20.49
CA GLY A 153 10.69 12.95 20.84
C GLY A 153 11.59 12.57 19.67
N LYS A 154 12.51 13.50 19.35
CA LYS A 154 13.70 13.35 18.50
C LYS A 154 13.58 13.73 17.03
N GLN A 155 13.09 14.93 16.72
CA GLN A 155 13.67 15.67 15.60
C GLN A 155 14.71 16.65 16.15
N SER A 156 15.97 16.42 15.85
CA SER A 156 17.02 17.40 16.11
C SER A 156 17.00 18.43 14.95
N GLY A 157 16.62 19.67 15.26
CA GLY A 157 16.62 20.79 14.33
C GLY A 157 15.21 21.23 13.88
N THR A 158 15.09 22.46 13.38
CA THR A 158 13.87 22.97 12.77
C THR A 158 13.66 22.28 11.42
N PRO A 159 12.57 21.54 11.19
CA PRO A 159 12.34 20.87 9.92
C PRO A 159 12.19 21.92 8.80
N SER A 160 13.05 21.86 7.80
CA SER A 160 13.00 22.77 6.63
C SER A 160 12.49 22.01 5.40
N THR A 161 11.83 22.72 4.50
CA THR A 161 11.49 22.22 3.18
C THR A 161 12.77 21.81 2.42
N LYS A 162 12.67 20.78 1.58
CA LYS A 162 13.78 20.31 0.74
C LYS A 162 13.42 20.37 -0.73
N LEU A 163 14.42 20.66 -1.55
CA LEU A 163 14.32 20.58 -3.00
C LEU A 163 15.18 19.41 -3.49
N ILE A 164 14.58 18.48 -4.22
CA ILE A 164 15.28 17.32 -4.78
C ILE A 164 15.31 17.47 -6.30
N GLU A 165 16.50 17.62 -6.86
CA GLU A 165 16.75 17.63 -8.29
C GLU A 165 17.30 16.25 -8.70
N ALA A 166 16.72 15.63 -9.75
CA ALA A 166 17.18 14.33 -10.23
C ALA A 166 17.04 14.22 -11.75
N LYS A 167 17.86 13.34 -12.36
CA LYS A 167 17.74 13.01 -13.78
C LYS A 167 16.55 12.10 -14.04
N GLN A 168 16.30 11.14 -13.16
CA GLN A 168 15.19 10.20 -13.22
C GLN A 168 14.47 10.12 -11.86
N PHE A 169 13.17 9.85 -11.90
CA PHE A 169 12.29 9.73 -10.74
C PHE A 169 11.57 8.38 -10.79
N ILE A 170 11.43 7.73 -9.63
CA ILE A 170 10.69 6.48 -9.47
C ILE A 170 9.66 6.68 -8.35
N ASP A 171 8.37 6.58 -8.67
CA ASP A 171 7.29 6.62 -7.69
C ASP A 171 7.00 5.20 -7.20
N CYS A 172 7.47 4.87 -6.01
CA CYS A 172 7.24 3.60 -5.33
C CYS A 172 6.22 3.71 -4.18
N SER A 173 5.48 4.82 -4.07
CA SER A 173 4.43 4.97 -3.08
C SER A 173 3.18 4.16 -3.45
N TYR A 174 2.37 3.78 -2.45
CA TYR A 174 1.09 3.10 -2.67
C TYR A 174 0.00 4.06 -3.19
N GLU A 175 0.23 5.36 -3.05
CA GLU A 175 -0.69 6.43 -3.42
C GLU A 175 -0.44 7.00 -4.82
N GLY A 176 0.77 6.82 -5.39
CA GLY A 176 1.16 7.46 -6.65
C GLY A 176 1.24 8.99 -6.53
N ASP A 177 1.74 9.50 -5.39
CA ASP A 177 1.72 10.94 -5.12
C ASP A 177 2.69 11.72 -6.01
N LEU A 178 3.87 11.17 -6.29
CA LEU A 178 4.81 11.80 -7.21
C LEU A 178 4.24 11.83 -8.64
N MET A 179 3.64 10.73 -9.09
CA MET A 179 2.94 10.65 -10.38
C MET A 179 1.86 11.72 -10.49
N ALA A 180 1.01 11.85 -9.47
CA ALA A 180 -0.09 12.82 -9.45
C ALA A 180 0.43 14.27 -9.41
N LYS A 181 1.45 14.56 -8.59
CA LYS A 181 2.07 15.90 -8.50
C LYS A 181 2.84 16.28 -9.77
N ALA A 182 3.30 15.30 -10.54
CA ALA A 182 3.89 15.52 -11.85
C ALA A 182 2.85 15.74 -12.98
N GLY A 183 1.56 15.71 -12.67
CA GLY A 183 0.49 15.89 -13.65
C GLY A 183 0.33 14.73 -14.63
N VAL A 184 0.83 13.54 -14.28
CA VAL A 184 0.67 12.34 -15.10
C VAL A 184 -0.74 11.78 -14.92
N ALA A 185 -1.36 11.38 -16.02
CA ALA A 185 -2.72 10.84 -16.00
C ALA A 185 -2.81 9.51 -15.22
N TYR A 186 -3.82 9.39 -14.39
CA TYR A 186 -4.15 8.19 -13.62
C TYR A 186 -5.66 7.96 -13.56
N THR A 187 -6.07 6.78 -13.16
CA THR A 187 -7.45 6.40 -12.88
C THR A 187 -7.62 5.97 -11.44
N VAL A 188 -8.85 6.05 -10.93
CA VAL A 188 -9.28 5.55 -9.61
C VAL A 188 -10.62 4.85 -9.80
N GLY A 189 -10.91 3.84 -9.00
CA GLY A 189 -12.15 3.08 -9.10
C GLY A 189 -12.09 1.97 -10.14
N ARG A 190 -13.25 1.47 -10.54
CA ARG A 190 -13.40 0.29 -11.39
C ARG A 190 -13.89 0.68 -12.78
N GLU A 191 -13.20 0.20 -13.82
CA GLU A 191 -13.64 0.37 -15.20
C GLU A 191 -14.85 -0.51 -15.50
N ALA A 192 -15.67 -0.10 -16.48
CA ALA A 192 -16.71 -0.99 -17.01
C ALA A 192 -16.09 -2.25 -17.62
N ALA A 193 -16.74 -3.39 -17.45
CA ALA A 193 -16.31 -4.65 -18.07
C ALA A 193 -16.11 -4.54 -19.58
N SER A 194 -16.91 -3.70 -20.24
CA SER A 194 -16.84 -3.45 -21.69
C SER A 194 -15.61 -2.67 -22.12
N GLN A 195 -14.95 -1.90 -21.22
CA GLN A 195 -13.83 -1.02 -21.59
C GLN A 195 -12.62 -1.80 -22.10
N TYR A 196 -12.32 -2.94 -21.48
CA TYR A 196 -11.21 -3.82 -21.84
C TYR A 196 -11.66 -5.26 -22.13
N ASN A 197 -12.98 -5.49 -22.26
CA ASN A 197 -13.57 -6.82 -22.40
C ASN A 197 -13.19 -7.75 -21.23
N GLU A 198 -13.41 -7.29 -20.01
CA GLU A 198 -13.05 -7.95 -18.76
C GLU A 198 -14.29 -8.31 -17.95
N PRO A 199 -14.84 -9.53 -18.06
CA PRO A 199 -16.06 -9.92 -17.37
C PRO A 199 -15.97 -9.89 -15.84
N LEU A 200 -14.76 -9.85 -15.27
CA LEU A 200 -14.53 -9.76 -13.82
C LEU A 200 -14.31 -8.32 -13.33
N ASN A 201 -14.35 -7.31 -14.21
CA ASN A 201 -14.17 -5.91 -13.84
C ASN A 201 -15.50 -5.19 -13.56
N GLY A 202 -15.44 -4.01 -12.98
CA GLY A 202 -16.62 -3.24 -12.55
C GLY A 202 -17.28 -3.84 -11.31
N VAL A 203 -18.57 -3.52 -11.14
CA VAL A 203 -19.40 -4.09 -10.06
C VAL A 203 -19.45 -5.60 -10.20
N GLN A 204 -19.26 -6.33 -9.08
CA GLN A 204 -19.25 -7.79 -9.02
C GLN A 204 -20.01 -8.27 -7.78
N PHE A 205 -21.24 -8.70 -7.97
CA PHE A 205 -22.03 -9.31 -6.91
C PHE A 205 -21.83 -10.83 -6.91
N ARG A 206 -21.14 -11.34 -5.87
CA ARG A 206 -20.70 -12.75 -5.77
C ARG A 206 -20.87 -13.27 -4.35
N ASP A 207 -20.75 -14.60 -4.16
CA ASP A 207 -21.12 -15.27 -2.89
C ASP A 207 -19.99 -15.28 -1.85
N LYS A 208 -18.74 -14.95 -2.22
CA LYS A 208 -17.61 -15.03 -1.29
C LYS A 208 -17.58 -13.82 -0.36
N HIS A 209 -17.15 -14.01 0.88
CA HIS A 209 -17.11 -12.98 1.93
C HIS A 209 -18.46 -12.27 2.15
N GLN A 210 -19.55 -13.04 2.03
CA GLN A 210 -20.92 -12.57 2.26
C GLN A 210 -21.37 -12.79 3.71
N PHE A 211 -22.39 -12.02 4.09
CA PHE A 211 -23.17 -12.31 5.29
C PHE A 211 -24.01 -13.58 5.10
N PRO A 212 -24.31 -14.31 6.18
CA PRO A 212 -25.37 -15.32 6.17
C PRO A 212 -26.70 -14.71 5.72
N ASP A 213 -27.59 -15.53 5.17
CA ASP A 213 -28.90 -15.06 4.76
C ASP A 213 -29.71 -14.49 5.93
N GLY A 214 -30.51 -13.46 5.64
CA GLY A 214 -31.44 -12.86 6.57
C GLY A 214 -30.79 -12.01 7.68
N VAL A 215 -29.58 -11.49 7.49
CA VAL A 215 -29.02 -10.46 8.38
C VAL A 215 -29.70 -9.13 8.11
N ASP A 216 -30.46 -8.65 9.10
CA ASP A 216 -31.23 -7.42 9.02
C ASP A 216 -30.33 -6.17 9.04
N PRO A 217 -30.53 -5.18 8.16
CA PRO A 217 -29.66 -4.01 8.02
C PRO A 217 -30.03 -2.83 8.94
N TYR A 218 -31.22 -2.83 9.54
CA TYR A 218 -31.78 -1.64 10.17
C TYR A 218 -31.44 -1.54 11.66
N LYS A 219 -31.38 -0.32 12.21
CA LYS A 219 -31.12 -0.11 13.65
C LYS A 219 -32.12 -0.84 14.53
N ILE A 220 -33.40 -0.78 14.18
CA ILE A 220 -34.44 -1.61 14.78
C ILE A 220 -34.80 -2.70 13.76
N PRO A 221 -34.58 -3.98 14.06
CA PRO A 221 -34.85 -5.07 13.13
C PRO A 221 -36.25 -5.00 12.51
N GLY A 222 -36.33 -5.15 11.17
CA GLY A 222 -37.57 -5.10 10.43
C GLY A 222 -38.19 -3.72 10.23
N LYS A 223 -37.50 -2.63 10.67
CA LYS A 223 -38.00 -1.24 10.57
C LYS A 223 -37.08 -0.37 9.72
N PRO A 224 -37.28 -0.27 8.40
CA PRO A 224 -36.47 0.58 7.51
C PRO A 224 -36.37 2.04 7.95
N GLU A 225 -37.46 2.57 8.49
CA GLU A 225 -37.56 3.96 8.99
C GLU A 225 -36.60 4.25 10.17
N SER A 226 -36.09 3.23 10.83
CA SER A 226 -35.11 3.41 11.91
C SER A 226 -33.69 3.76 11.41
N GLY A 227 -33.47 3.66 10.11
CA GLY A 227 -32.19 3.91 9.47
C GLY A 227 -31.25 2.70 9.52
N LEU A 228 -30.17 2.77 8.75
CA LEU A 228 -29.21 1.68 8.58
C LEU A 228 -28.22 1.60 9.76
N LEU A 229 -27.75 0.40 10.03
CA LEU A 229 -26.62 0.16 10.92
C LEU A 229 -25.34 0.76 10.33
N TRP A 230 -24.37 0.99 11.21
CA TRP A 230 -23.07 1.52 10.82
C TRP A 230 -22.37 0.63 9.79
N GLY A 231 -21.73 1.25 8.79
CA GLY A 231 -20.98 0.57 7.74
C GLY A 231 -21.83 0.01 6.60
N ILE A 232 -23.13 0.32 6.56
CA ILE A 232 -24.01 0.02 5.41
C ILE A 232 -24.23 1.29 4.61
N GLY A 233 -23.92 1.24 3.32
CA GLY A 233 -24.17 2.34 2.37
C GLY A 233 -25.63 2.40 1.92
N THR A 234 -26.02 3.56 1.39
CA THR A 234 -27.38 3.83 0.87
C THR A 234 -27.53 3.61 -0.64
N GLN A 235 -26.44 3.27 -1.33
CA GLN A 235 -26.44 3.01 -2.76
C GLN A 235 -27.22 1.72 -3.06
N THR A 236 -27.77 1.66 -4.27
CA THR A 236 -28.39 0.44 -4.83
C THR A 236 -27.37 -0.37 -5.60
N LEU A 237 -27.54 -1.69 -5.61
CA LEU A 237 -26.71 -2.60 -6.38
C LEU A 237 -26.86 -2.33 -7.88
N ALA A 238 -25.77 -1.97 -8.54
CA ALA A 238 -25.73 -1.86 -10.00
C ALA A 238 -25.51 -3.24 -10.65
N SER A 239 -25.76 -3.34 -11.94
CA SER A 239 -25.51 -4.58 -12.69
C SER A 239 -24.02 -4.92 -12.71
N ASN A 240 -23.71 -6.22 -12.70
CA ASN A 240 -22.32 -6.69 -12.84
C ASN A 240 -21.67 -6.10 -14.10
N GLY A 241 -20.42 -5.68 -13.97
CA GLY A 241 -19.65 -5.05 -15.03
C GLY A 241 -19.87 -3.54 -15.18
N THR A 242 -20.71 -2.91 -14.35
CA THR A 242 -20.88 -1.44 -14.33
C THR A 242 -19.64 -0.77 -13.73
N ALA A 243 -19.16 0.31 -14.35
CA ALA A 243 -18.07 1.12 -13.80
C ALA A 243 -18.52 1.92 -12.57
N ASP A 244 -17.60 2.16 -11.64
CA ASP A 244 -17.81 3.11 -10.53
C ASP A 244 -16.49 3.71 -10.03
N GLN A 245 -16.57 4.56 -9.01
CA GLN A 245 -15.40 5.22 -8.39
C GLN A 245 -15.01 4.58 -7.05
N THR A 246 -15.59 3.42 -6.72
CA THR A 246 -15.25 2.74 -5.47
C THR A 246 -13.92 2.01 -5.58
N VAL A 247 -13.23 1.87 -4.46
CA VAL A 247 -11.99 1.10 -4.34
C VAL A 247 -12.16 0.01 -3.31
N GLN A 248 -11.36 -1.04 -3.44
CA GLN A 248 -11.34 -2.17 -2.49
C GLN A 248 -11.14 -1.67 -1.06
N ALA A 249 -11.81 -2.30 -0.10
CA ALA A 249 -11.67 -1.96 1.31
C ALA A 249 -10.20 -2.03 1.77
N TYR A 250 -9.83 -1.09 2.65
CA TYR A 250 -8.55 -1.13 3.36
C TYR A 250 -8.70 -1.76 4.73
N ASN A 251 -7.59 -2.29 5.23
CA ASN A 251 -7.46 -2.74 6.61
C ASN A 251 -6.02 -2.56 7.11
N PHE A 252 -5.77 -2.92 8.36
CA PHE A 252 -4.42 -3.21 8.83
C PHE A 252 -4.21 -4.72 8.81
N ARG A 253 -3.09 -5.18 8.25
CA ARG A 253 -2.58 -6.53 8.47
C ARG A 253 -1.95 -6.54 9.86
N LEU A 254 -2.36 -7.45 10.73
CA LEU A 254 -2.00 -7.35 12.13
C LEU A 254 -1.14 -8.51 12.61
N CYS A 255 -0.03 -8.10 13.21
CA CYS A 255 0.83 -8.99 13.97
C CYS A 255 0.34 -9.00 15.42
N LEU A 256 -0.25 -10.12 15.87
CA LEU A 256 -0.56 -10.40 17.26
C LEU A 256 0.29 -11.58 17.73
N THR A 257 0.36 -11.79 19.05
CA THR A 257 1.04 -12.93 19.67
C THR A 257 0.17 -13.55 20.76
N ASP A 258 0.27 -14.87 20.92
CA ASP A 258 -0.29 -15.63 22.03
C ASP A 258 0.74 -15.94 23.13
N ASP A 259 2.02 -15.57 22.92
CA ASP A 259 3.06 -15.71 23.93
C ASP A 259 2.85 -14.74 25.10
N PRO A 260 2.52 -15.21 26.33
CA PRO A 260 2.29 -14.33 27.47
C PRO A 260 3.50 -13.47 27.86
N ALA A 261 4.73 -13.93 27.56
CA ALA A 261 5.95 -13.17 27.87
C ALA A 261 6.14 -11.97 26.93
N ASN A 262 5.70 -12.11 25.68
CA ASN A 262 5.83 -11.07 24.63
C ASN A 262 4.53 -10.27 24.41
N ARG A 263 3.46 -10.53 25.13
CA ARG A 263 2.14 -9.98 24.86
C ARG A 263 1.84 -8.68 25.61
N VAL A 264 1.39 -7.65 24.88
CA VAL A 264 0.70 -6.46 25.40
C VAL A 264 -0.79 -6.66 25.20
N LEU A 265 -1.59 -6.57 26.26
CA LEU A 265 -3.03 -6.79 26.19
C LEU A 265 -3.73 -5.75 25.33
N ILE A 266 -4.75 -6.19 24.59
CA ILE A 266 -5.60 -5.28 23.81
C ILE A 266 -6.54 -4.55 24.79
N THR A 267 -6.38 -3.24 24.88
CA THR A 267 -7.18 -2.37 25.75
C THR A 267 -8.23 -1.62 24.96
N ARG A 268 -9.21 -1.05 25.67
CA ARG A 268 -10.23 -0.19 25.05
C ARG A 268 -9.58 1.01 24.39
N PRO A 269 -9.73 1.19 23.07
CA PRO A 269 -9.17 2.36 22.38
C PRO A 269 -9.98 3.63 22.69
N ASP A 270 -9.32 4.77 22.58
CA ASP A 270 -9.98 6.06 22.66
C ASP A 270 -11.06 6.20 21.57
N GLY A 271 -12.20 6.81 21.92
CA GLY A 271 -13.33 6.94 20.99
C GLY A 271 -14.03 5.63 20.63
N TYR A 272 -13.83 4.56 21.41
CA TYR A 272 -14.49 3.28 21.19
C TYR A 272 -16.01 3.39 21.24
N ASP A 273 -16.66 2.88 20.18
CA ASP A 273 -18.11 2.83 20.03
C ASP A 273 -18.55 1.41 19.66
N SER A 274 -19.18 0.70 20.59
CA SER A 274 -19.64 -0.69 20.41
C SER A 274 -20.74 -0.82 19.36
N THR A 275 -21.47 0.25 19.03
CA THR A 275 -22.55 0.21 18.03
C THR A 275 -22.04 -0.06 16.62
N LYS A 276 -20.76 0.25 16.35
CA LYS A 276 -20.11 -0.06 15.07
C LYS A 276 -20.04 -1.56 14.76
N TYR A 277 -20.16 -2.41 15.77
CA TYR A 277 -20.02 -3.88 15.66
C TYR A 277 -21.35 -4.62 15.76
N GLU A 278 -22.47 -3.93 15.70
CA GLU A 278 -23.81 -4.53 15.78
C GLU A 278 -24.05 -5.55 14.65
N LEU A 279 -23.57 -5.26 13.43
CA LEU A 279 -23.63 -6.20 12.32
C LEU A 279 -22.89 -7.50 12.57
N LEU A 280 -21.78 -7.45 13.32
CA LEU A 280 -21.04 -8.66 13.72
C LEU A 280 -21.92 -9.57 14.61
N LEU A 281 -22.61 -8.98 15.58
CA LEU A 281 -23.52 -9.73 16.44
C LEU A 281 -24.66 -10.36 15.64
N ARG A 282 -25.24 -9.63 14.69
CA ARG A 282 -26.30 -10.17 13.82
C ARG A 282 -25.80 -11.29 12.91
N GLN A 283 -24.59 -11.17 12.39
CA GLN A 283 -23.93 -12.24 11.63
C GLN A 283 -23.77 -13.49 12.49
N ILE A 284 -23.23 -13.36 13.71
CA ILE A 284 -23.01 -14.45 14.65
C ILE A 284 -24.33 -15.10 15.06
N ALA A 285 -25.39 -14.33 15.30
CA ALA A 285 -26.71 -14.85 15.64
C ALA A 285 -27.32 -15.71 14.52
N LYS A 286 -26.99 -15.41 13.25
CA LYS A 286 -27.45 -16.22 12.09
C LYS A 286 -26.58 -17.46 11.87
N LYS A 287 -25.26 -17.33 12.07
CA LYS A 287 -24.30 -18.41 11.87
C LYS A 287 -23.22 -18.31 12.95
N MET A 288 -23.37 -19.11 14.01
CA MET A 288 -22.44 -19.15 15.13
C MET A 288 -21.07 -19.68 14.69
N PRO A 289 -19.99 -18.87 14.80
CA PRO A 289 -18.63 -19.34 14.54
C PRO A 289 -18.17 -20.34 15.59
N LYS A 290 -17.38 -21.33 15.19
CA LYS A 290 -16.74 -22.26 16.12
C LYS A 290 -15.47 -21.66 16.74
N GLU A 291 -14.76 -20.86 15.98
CA GLU A 291 -13.49 -20.21 16.31
C GLU A 291 -13.36 -18.89 15.54
N LEU A 292 -12.40 -18.05 15.89
CA LEU A 292 -12.17 -16.77 15.22
C LEU A 292 -11.62 -16.95 13.80
N THR A 293 -10.62 -17.83 13.66
CA THR A 293 -9.97 -18.04 12.36
C THR A 293 -10.93 -18.68 11.34
N TRP A 294 -10.83 -18.24 10.07
CA TRP A 294 -11.69 -18.65 8.96
C TRP A 294 -13.19 -18.33 9.08
N ASN A 295 -13.61 -17.71 10.19
CA ASN A 295 -15.00 -17.32 10.40
C ASN A 295 -15.20 -15.81 10.49
N LEU A 296 -14.36 -15.12 11.26
CA LEU A 296 -14.41 -13.66 11.46
C LEU A 296 -13.15 -12.97 10.95
N MET A 297 -12.05 -13.66 10.94
CA MET A 297 -10.76 -13.21 10.45
C MET A 297 -9.89 -14.41 10.07
N HIS A 298 -8.83 -14.16 9.31
CA HIS A 298 -7.91 -15.21 8.90
C HIS A 298 -6.57 -15.03 9.61
N PHE A 299 -6.26 -15.91 10.56
CA PHE A 299 -4.98 -15.98 11.26
C PHE A 299 -4.00 -16.84 10.46
N VAL A 300 -2.92 -16.25 9.99
CA VAL A 300 -1.79 -16.99 9.45
C VAL A 300 -0.67 -16.96 10.48
N MET A 301 -0.24 -18.14 10.93
CA MET A 301 0.85 -18.24 11.91
C MET A 301 2.20 -17.93 11.27
N MET A 302 2.96 -17.07 11.92
CA MET A 302 4.31 -16.69 11.59
C MET A 302 5.30 -17.23 12.63
N PRO A 303 6.62 -17.12 12.42
CA PRO A 303 7.59 -17.51 13.43
C PRO A 303 7.35 -16.83 14.79
N ASN A 304 7.82 -17.46 15.86
CA ASN A 304 7.84 -16.93 17.23
C ASN A 304 6.45 -16.55 17.78
N HIS A 305 5.47 -17.43 17.57
CA HIS A 305 4.09 -17.27 18.09
C HIS A 305 3.43 -15.96 17.64
N LYS A 306 3.75 -15.47 16.44
CA LYS A 306 3.13 -14.28 15.86
C LYS A 306 2.16 -14.63 14.75
N THR A 307 1.34 -13.65 14.36
CA THR A 307 0.34 -13.81 13.30
C THR A 307 0.48 -12.74 12.25
N ASP A 308 -0.05 -13.04 11.06
CA ASP A 308 -0.55 -12.07 10.11
C ASP A 308 -2.07 -12.27 10.04
N ILE A 309 -2.85 -11.27 10.43
CA ILE A 309 -4.30 -11.34 10.44
C ILE A 309 -4.88 -10.58 9.24
N ASN A 310 -5.68 -11.29 8.44
CA ASN A 310 -6.42 -10.75 7.31
C ASN A 310 -7.94 -10.82 7.55
N ASN A 311 -8.72 -10.22 6.64
CA ASN A 311 -10.18 -10.29 6.65
C ASN A 311 -10.70 -11.71 6.38
N CYS A 312 -11.89 -12.02 6.89
CA CYS A 312 -12.67 -13.20 6.54
C CYS A 312 -14.15 -12.96 6.83
N GLY A 313 -15.03 -13.46 5.96
CA GLY A 313 -16.48 -13.38 6.15
C GLY A 313 -17.10 -12.01 5.80
N GLY A 314 -18.37 -11.84 6.15
CA GLY A 314 -19.16 -10.66 5.80
C GLY A 314 -18.78 -9.40 6.59
N PHE A 315 -18.59 -9.54 7.91
CA PHE A 315 -18.06 -8.50 8.78
C PHE A 315 -16.66 -8.92 9.26
N SER A 316 -15.66 -8.10 9.01
CA SER A 316 -14.26 -8.47 9.21
C SER A 316 -13.38 -7.27 9.53
N THR A 317 -12.05 -7.43 9.41
CA THR A 317 -11.08 -6.34 9.56
C THR A 317 -11.14 -5.33 8.40
N ASP A 318 -11.74 -5.66 7.26
CA ASP A 318 -11.96 -4.74 6.15
C ASP A 318 -13.02 -3.70 6.51
N MET A 319 -12.65 -2.42 6.48
CA MET A 319 -13.57 -1.30 6.74
C MET A 319 -14.21 -0.84 5.41
N ILE A 320 -15.15 -1.66 4.93
CA ILE A 320 -15.76 -1.48 3.61
C ILE A 320 -16.44 -0.12 3.48
N GLY A 321 -16.13 0.61 2.40
CA GLY A 321 -16.74 1.90 2.07
C GLY A 321 -16.15 3.11 2.76
N ALA A 322 -15.15 2.94 3.64
CA ALA A 322 -14.57 4.03 4.43
C ALA A 322 -13.37 4.72 3.76
N ASN A 323 -12.95 4.26 2.59
CA ASN A 323 -11.70 4.67 1.96
C ASN A 323 -11.85 5.28 0.56
N TYR A 324 -13.06 5.54 0.08
CA TYR A 324 -13.28 6.05 -1.30
C TYR A 324 -12.60 7.39 -1.57
N GLU A 325 -12.51 8.26 -0.56
CA GLU A 325 -11.85 9.56 -0.70
C GLU A 325 -10.32 9.44 -0.70
N TYR A 326 -9.76 8.40 -0.07
CA TYR A 326 -8.34 8.27 0.22
C TYR A 326 -7.42 8.51 -1.00
N PRO A 327 -7.66 7.94 -2.19
CA PRO A 327 -6.76 8.12 -3.33
C PRO A 327 -6.54 9.58 -3.70
N ASN A 328 -7.58 10.42 -3.65
CA ASN A 328 -7.54 11.82 -4.06
C ASN A 328 -7.60 12.82 -2.90
N ALA A 329 -7.67 12.34 -1.66
CA ALA A 329 -7.65 13.17 -0.48
C ALA A 329 -6.30 13.88 -0.29
N ASP A 330 -6.33 15.04 0.37
CA ASP A 330 -5.12 15.66 0.88
C ASP A 330 -4.53 14.86 2.06
N TYR A 331 -3.35 15.23 2.50
CA TYR A 331 -2.66 14.50 3.57
C TYR A 331 -3.41 14.56 4.91
N VAL A 332 -4.12 15.65 5.20
CA VAL A 332 -4.88 15.76 6.46
C VAL A 332 -6.05 14.78 6.45
N ARG A 333 -6.79 14.71 5.34
CA ARG A 333 -7.92 13.77 5.23
C ARG A 333 -7.45 12.30 5.18
N ARG A 334 -6.33 12.00 4.52
CA ARG A 334 -5.73 10.66 4.54
C ARG A 334 -5.34 10.23 5.95
N ASP A 335 -4.71 11.12 6.72
CA ASP A 335 -4.35 10.85 8.10
C ASP A 335 -5.59 10.54 8.95
N GLN A 336 -6.70 11.28 8.76
CA GLN A 336 -7.98 10.98 9.41
C GLN A 336 -8.50 9.58 9.04
N ILE A 337 -8.50 9.24 7.76
CA ILE A 337 -8.93 7.91 7.28
C ILE A 337 -8.07 6.80 7.89
N ILE A 338 -6.75 6.99 7.97
CA ILE A 338 -5.83 6.04 8.63
C ILE A 338 -6.21 5.86 10.10
N GLN A 339 -6.47 6.95 10.83
CA GLN A 339 -6.87 6.89 12.24
C GLN A 339 -8.25 6.23 12.43
N GLU A 340 -9.20 6.52 11.56
CA GLU A 340 -10.53 5.89 11.56
C GLU A 340 -10.41 4.36 11.40
N HIS A 341 -9.56 3.89 10.48
CA HIS A 341 -9.29 2.46 10.27
C HIS A 341 -8.57 1.84 11.47
N ALA A 342 -7.59 2.54 12.06
CA ALA A 342 -6.89 2.07 13.26
C ALA A 342 -7.83 1.94 14.46
N GLN A 343 -8.69 2.94 14.69
CA GLN A 343 -9.70 2.91 15.74
C GLN A 343 -10.72 1.80 15.54
N TYR A 344 -11.20 1.62 14.30
CA TYR A 344 -12.10 0.53 13.95
C TYR A 344 -11.47 -0.84 14.26
N THR A 345 -10.24 -1.05 13.82
CA THR A 345 -9.56 -2.34 13.99
C THR A 345 -9.25 -2.65 15.44
N LYS A 346 -8.70 -1.69 16.19
CA LYS A 346 -8.45 -1.83 17.64
C LYS A 346 -9.76 -2.06 18.41
N GLY A 347 -10.81 -1.32 18.04
CA GLY A 347 -12.13 -1.47 18.65
C GLY A 347 -12.79 -2.81 18.33
N LEU A 348 -12.60 -3.37 17.14
CA LEU A 348 -13.10 -4.70 16.76
C LEU A 348 -12.51 -5.79 17.65
N PHE A 349 -11.21 -5.80 17.85
CA PHE A 349 -10.55 -6.79 18.71
C PHE A 349 -10.94 -6.63 20.18
N TYR A 350 -11.04 -5.38 20.65
CA TYR A 350 -11.53 -5.13 22.00
C TYR A 350 -12.98 -5.60 22.14
N PHE A 351 -13.86 -5.30 21.19
CA PHE A 351 -15.25 -5.74 21.18
C PHE A 351 -15.36 -7.29 21.25
N ILE A 352 -14.63 -7.99 20.39
CA ILE A 352 -14.67 -9.47 20.37
C ILE A 352 -14.25 -10.04 21.72
N GLY A 353 -13.22 -9.51 22.35
CA GLY A 353 -12.71 -10.02 23.63
C GLY A 353 -13.52 -9.62 24.87
N HIS A 354 -14.24 -8.49 24.84
CA HIS A 354 -14.78 -7.90 26.07
C HIS A 354 -16.29 -7.63 26.07
N ASP A 355 -16.96 -7.57 24.90
CA ASP A 355 -18.40 -7.30 24.89
C ASP A 355 -19.18 -8.53 25.39
N PRO A 356 -20.04 -8.38 26.42
CA PRO A 356 -20.77 -9.50 27.00
C PRO A 356 -21.75 -10.18 26.03
N ARG A 357 -22.14 -9.52 24.95
CA ARG A 357 -23.01 -10.07 23.89
C ARG A 357 -22.26 -11.03 22.95
N MET A 358 -20.93 -10.97 22.92
CA MET A 358 -20.11 -11.93 22.18
C MET A 358 -20.13 -13.31 22.87
N PRO A 359 -20.16 -14.42 22.09
CA PRO A 359 -20.08 -15.76 22.62
C PRO A 359 -18.83 -15.96 23.48
N LYS A 360 -19.00 -16.63 24.64
CA LYS A 360 -17.91 -16.79 25.62
C LYS A 360 -16.66 -17.42 25.01
N HIS A 361 -16.82 -18.49 24.20
CA HIS A 361 -15.67 -19.18 23.58
C HIS A 361 -14.85 -18.26 22.65
N LEU A 362 -15.51 -17.36 21.87
CA LEU A 362 -14.82 -16.40 21.00
C LEU A 362 -14.14 -15.29 21.80
N ARG A 363 -14.75 -14.86 22.91
CA ARG A 363 -14.11 -13.91 23.84
C ARG A 363 -12.85 -14.51 24.45
N ASP A 364 -12.97 -15.72 24.97
CA ASP A 364 -11.85 -16.42 25.61
C ASP A 364 -10.69 -16.66 24.62
N GLU A 365 -11.02 -16.99 23.34
CA GLU A 365 -10.03 -17.13 22.29
C GLU A 365 -9.35 -15.78 21.97
N MET A 366 -10.12 -14.68 21.82
CA MET A 366 -9.55 -13.37 21.53
C MET A 366 -8.65 -12.85 22.66
N LEU A 367 -8.99 -13.12 23.91
CA LEU A 367 -8.22 -12.72 25.09
C LEU A 367 -6.87 -13.45 25.22
N GLN A 368 -6.62 -14.51 24.44
CA GLN A 368 -5.31 -15.15 24.37
C GLN A 368 -4.32 -14.32 23.52
N TRP A 369 -4.80 -13.46 22.66
CA TRP A 369 -4.02 -12.64 21.74
C TRP A 369 -3.75 -11.24 22.27
N GLY A 370 -2.62 -10.66 21.87
CA GLY A 370 -2.27 -9.27 22.14
C GLY A 370 -1.19 -8.79 21.20
N TYR A 371 -0.81 -7.50 21.31
CA TYR A 371 0.24 -6.93 20.48
C TYR A 371 1.62 -7.42 20.95
N PRO A 372 2.56 -7.80 20.04
CA PRO A 372 3.90 -8.21 20.43
C PRO A 372 4.70 -7.01 20.96
N LYS A 373 5.36 -7.17 22.12
CA LYS A 373 6.22 -6.13 22.72
C LYS A 373 7.41 -5.73 21.83
N ASP A 374 7.86 -6.64 21.00
CA ASP A 374 9.04 -6.51 20.14
C ASP A 374 8.74 -6.03 18.72
N GLU A 375 7.44 -5.79 18.38
CA GLU A 375 7.03 -5.22 17.10
C GLU A 375 6.51 -3.79 17.28
N TYR A 376 6.85 -2.90 16.34
CA TYR A 376 6.33 -1.52 16.27
C TYR A 376 6.42 -0.76 17.60
N THR A 377 7.58 -0.85 18.28
CA THR A 377 7.80 -0.29 19.62
C THR A 377 7.63 1.22 19.69
N ASP A 378 7.76 1.91 18.57
CA ASP A 378 7.56 3.35 18.40
C ASP A 378 6.14 3.74 17.94
N ASN A 379 5.23 2.75 17.78
CA ASN A 379 3.83 2.96 17.41
C ASN A 379 2.86 2.16 18.31
N ALA A 380 3.14 2.12 19.61
CA ALA A 380 2.35 1.40 20.62
C ALA A 380 2.07 -0.07 20.24
N ASN A 381 3.05 -0.73 19.63
CA ASN A 381 3.03 -2.12 19.19
C ASN A 381 1.94 -2.44 18.13
N PHE A 382 1.40 -1.42 17.49
CA PHE A 382 0.40 -1.55 16.41
C PHE A 382 1.05 -1.25 15.06
N SER A 383 0.61 -1.96 13.99
CA SER A 383 1.14 -1.75 12.64
C SER A 383 1.05 -0.27 12.22
N PRO A 384 2.13 0.34 11.72
CA PRO A 384 2.12 1.72 11.23
C PRO A 384 1.54 1.87 9.82
N GLN A 385 1.36 0.75 9.08
CA GLN A 385 1.02 0.77 7.66
C GLN A 385 -0.42 0.34 7.42
N LEU A 386 -1.27 1.26 6.97
CA LEU A 386 -2.58 0.91 6.41
C LEU A 386 -2.37 0.17 5.07
N TYR A 387 -3.08 -0.94 4.86
CA TYR A 387 -3.04 -1.66 3.60
C TYR A 387 -3.87 -0.94 2.52
N ILE A 388 -3.20 -0.08 1.78
CA ILE A 388 -3.77 0.57 0.59
C ILE A 388 -3.67 -0.45 -0.55
N ARG A 389 -4.71 -1.28 -0.69
CA ARG A 389 -4.75 -2.34 -1.70
C ARG A 389 -4.79 -1.81 -3.11
N GLU A 390 -5.44 -0.67 -3.29
CA GLU A 390 -5.59 0.02 -4.55
C GLU A 390 -5.91 1.50 -4.30
N GLY A 391 -5.25 2.37 -5.04
CA GLY A 391 -5.50 3.80 -5.03
C GLY A 391 -5.53 4.32 -6.46
N ARG A 392 -4.61 5.23 -6.79
CA ARG A 392 -4.39 5.66 -8.16
C ARG A 392 -3.68 4.58 -8.96
N ARG A 393 -4.06 4.40 -10.21
CA ARG A 393 -3.39 3.53 -11.18
C ARG A 393 -3.00 4.37 -12.40
N LEU A 394 -1.73 4.27 -12.81
CA LEU A 394 -1.17 5.00 -13.96
C LEU A 394 -2.02 4.75 -15.23
N VAL A 395 -2.29 5.78 -16.01
CA VAL A 395 -2.72 5.63 -17.40
C VAL A 395 -1.46 5.67 -18.29
N GLY A 396 -0.80 4.51 -18.36
CA GLY A 396 0.49 4.34 -19.01
C GLY A 396 0.42 4.09 -20.51
N GLU A 397 1.57 3.77 -21.09
CA GLU A 397 1.71 3.43 -22.51
C GLU A 397 1.04 2.09 -22.86
N TYR A 398 0.87 1.21 -21.88
CA TYR A 398 0.12 -0.06 -21.97
C TYR A 398 -0.66 -0.28 -20.68
N VAL A 399 -1.89 -0.77 -20.79
CA VAL A 399 -2.71 -1.16 -19.63
C VAL A 399 -2.71 -2.68 -19.52
N MET A 400 -2.22 -3.22 -18.40
CA MET A 400 -2.36 -4.64 -18.08
C MET A 400 -3.84 -4.95 -17.82
N THR A 401 -4.33 -6.04 -18.38
CA THR A 401 -5.75 -6.43 -18.33
C THR A 401 -5.94 -7.87 -17.85
N GLN A 402 -7.19 -8.27 -17.58
CA GLN A 402 -7.56 -9.66 -17.25
C GLN A 402 -6.99 -10.65 -18.29
N ALA A 403 -7.01 -10.32 -19.56
CA ALA A 403 -6.49 -11.18 -20.63
C ALA A 403 -4.98 -11.44 -20.50
N ASN A 404 -4.22 -10.46 -19.97
CA ASN A 404 -2.80 -10.67 -19.65
C ASN A 404 -2.63 -11.63 -18.47
N CYS A 405 -3.42 -11.47 -17.39
CA CYS A 405 -3.36 -12.35 -16.22
C CYS A 405 -3.67 -13.81 -16.59
N GLU A 406 -4.66 -14.01 -17.44
CA GLU A 406 -5.07 -15.33 -17.92
C GLU A 406 -4.14 -15.93 -18.99
N GLY A 407 -3.08 -15.21 -19.41
CA GLY A 407 -2.13 -15.64 -20.44
C GLY A 407 -2.71 -15.65 -21.86
N LYS A 408 -3.89 -15.07 -22.09
CA LYS A 408 -4.53 -14.93 -23.40
C LYS A 408 -3.84 -13.89 -24.29
N VAL A 409 -3.25 -12.88 -23.65
CA VAL A 409 -2.45 -11.83 -24.29
C VAL A 409 -1.09 -11.78 -23.62
N THR A 410 -0.04 -11.95 -24.39
CA THR A 410 1.35 -11.82 -23.93
C THR A 410 1.95 -10.51 -24.36
N VAL A 411 3.04 -10.09 -23.68
CA VAL A 411 3.76 -8.85 -23.98
C VAL A 411 5.24 -9.15 -24.28
N PRO A 412 5.82 -8.54 -25.35
CA PRO A 412 7.21 -8.80 -25.73
C PRO A 412 8.22 -8.04 -24.87
N ASP A 413 7.77 -7.02 -24.16
CA ASP A 413 8.55 -6.08 -23.35
C ASP A 413 8.48 -6.40 -21.85
N ALA A 414 8.45 -7.70 -21.50
CA ALA A 414 8.34 -8.14 -20.11
C ALA A 414 9.53 -7.69 -19.27
N VAL A 415 9.25 -7.14 -18.08
CA VAL A 415 10.25 -6.70 -17.09
C VAL A 415 10.07 -7.36 -15.72
N GLY A 416 9.16 -8.28 -15.62
CA GLY A 416 8.86 -9.10 -14.45
C GLY A 416 7.76 -10.08 -14.75
N MET A 417 7.50 -10.98 -13.79
CA MET A 417 6.40 -11.93 -13.84
C MET A 417 5.50 -11.71 -12.64
N ALA A 418 4.19 -11.91 -12.83
CA ALA A 418 3.21 -12.01 -11.74
C ALA A 418 2.51 -13.37 -11.83
N ALA A 419 1.94 -13.84 -10.72
CA ALA A 419 1.40 -15.20 -10.64
C ALA A 419 0.31 -15.37 -9.57
N TYR A 420 -0.20 -14.28 -9.02
CA TYR A 420 -1.23 -14.34 -7.99
C TYR A 420 -2.62 -14.33 -8.61
N THR A 421 -3.59 -14.87 -7.88
CA THR A 421 -5.02 -14.78 -8.20
C THR A 421 -5.43 -13.33 -8.47
N MET A 422 -6.33 -13.08 -9.42
CA MET A 422 -7.04 -11.81 -9.49
C MET A 422 -7.88 -11.69 -8.22
N ASP A 423 -7.49 -10.78 -7.33
CA ASP A 423 -7.99 -10.66 -5.97
C ASP A 423 -8.44 -9.21 -5.71
N SER A 424 -9.75 -9.00 -5.78
CA SER A 424 -10.40 -7.78 -5.34
C SER A 424 -11.16 -8.04 -4.05
N HIS A 425 -10.94 -7.20 -3.05
CA HIS A 425 -11.74 -7.22 -1.82
C HIS A 425 -13.07 -6.49 -2.02
N ASN A 426 -14.02 -6.72 -1.11
CA ASN A 426 -15.30 -6.04 -1.13
C ASN A 426 -15.13 -4.51 -1.21
N CYS A 427 -15.86 -3.89 -2.14
CA CYS A 427 -15.87 -2.44 -2.34
C CYS A 427 -17.04 -1.79 -1.60
N GLN A 428 -18.20 -2.45 -1.58
CA GLN A 428 -19.43 -1.89 -1.03
C GLN A 428 -20.11 -2.86 -0.07
N ARG A 429 -20.84 -2.29 0.90
CA ARG A 429 -21.81 -3.01 1.73
C ARG A 429 -23.13 -2.27 1.66
N MET A 430 -24.21 -2.97 1.33
CA MET A 430 -25.49 -2.35 1.03
C MET A 430 -26.65 -3.25 1.41
N VAL A 431 -27.86 -2.73 1.21
CA VAL A 431 -29.10 -3.53 1.35
C VAL A 431 -29.49 -4.06 -0.02
N VAL A 432 -29.65 -5.39 -0.12
CA VAL A 432 -30.18 -6.07 -1.31
C VAL A 432 -31.31 -6.98 -0.83
N ASP A 433 -32.50 -6.86 -1.41
CA ASP A 433 -33.70 -7.63 -1.05
C ASP A 433 -33.98 -7.63 0.47
N GLY A 434 -33.79 -6.48 1.12
CA GLY A 434 -34.07 -6.28 2.55
C GLY A 434 -33.04 -6.85 3.51
N VAL A 435 -31.91 -7.40 3.03
CA VAL A 435 -30.83 -7.95 3.83
C VAL A 435 -29.49 -7.32 3.53
N VAL A 436 -28.52 -7.43 4.45
CA VAL A 436 -27.15 -6.94 4.26
C VAL A 436 -26.40 -7.81 3.26
N ARG A 437 -25.77 -7.18 2.27
CA ARG A 437 -24.86 -7.82 1.32
C ARG A 437 -23.59 -7.00 1.11
N ASN A 438 -22.49 -7.70 0.85
CA ASN A 438 -21.24 -7.12 0.38
C ASN A 438 -21.14 -7.28 -1.14
N GLU A 439 -20.40 -6.37 -1.78
CA GLU A 439 -20.19 -6.37 -3.22
C GLU A 439 -18.72 -6.03 -3.53
N GLY A 440 -18.14 -6.61 -4.58
CA GLY A 440 -16.82 -6.30 -5.11
C GLY A 440 -15.75 -7.39 -4.87
N ASP A 441 -16.05 -8.44 -4.10
CA ASP A 441 -15.11 -9.55 -3.91
C ASP A 441 -14.97 -10.38 -5.20
N VAL A 442 -13.73 -10.48 -5.70
CA VAL A 442 -13.37 -11.32 -6.83
C VAL A 442 -12.10 -12.08 -6.48
N GLN A 443 -12.16 -13.40 -6.48
CA GLN A 443 -10.99 -14.24 -6.27
C GLN A 443 -10.97 -15.35 -7.33
N VAL A 444 -10.28 -15.07 -8.44
CA VAL A 444 -10.20 -15.96 -9.61
C VAL A 444 -8.74 -16.19 -9.98
N GLY A 445 -8.32 -17.42 -9.88
CA GLY A 445 -6.96 -17.89 -10.20
C GLY A 445 -6.97 -19.10 -11.12
N GLY A 446 -5.91 -19.93 -11.04
CA GLY A 446 -5.77 -21.14 -11.85
C GLY A 446 -5.07 -20.91 -13.18
N PHE A 447 -4.54 -19.71 -13.42
CA PHE A 447 -3.73 -19.39 -14.59
C PHE A 447 -2.22 -19.46 -14.26
N PRO A 448 -1.35 -19.69 -15.26
CA PRO A 448 0.10 -19.74 -15.06
C PRO A 448 0.66 -18.34 -14.77
N PRO A 449 1.94 -18.24 -14.34
CA PRO A 449 2.64 -16.96 -14.29
C PRO A 449 2.59 -16.25 -15.65
N TYR A 450 2.41 -14.93 -15.61
CA TYR A 450 2.27 -14.09 -16.79
C TYR A 450 3.24 -12.88 -16.74
N PRO A 451 3.71 -12.39 -17.91
CA PRO A 451 4.66 -11.29 -17.98
C PRO A 451 3.99 -9.94 -17.73
N VAL A 452 4.69 -9.05 -17.01
CA VAL A 452 4.31 -7.65 -16.81
C VAL A 452 5.10 -6.77 -17.78
N SER A 453 4.38 -5.95 -18.55
CA SER A 453 4.95 -5.08 -19.60
C SER A 453 5.75 -3.92 -18.98
N TYR A 454 6.90 -3.59 -19.58
CA TYR A 454 7.62 -2.36 -19.28
C TYR A 454 6.76 -1.11 -19.49
N ARG A 455 5.95 -1.10 -20.56
CA ARG A 455 5.06 0.01 -20.89
C ARG A 455 3.96 0.24 -19.86
N ALA A 456 3.72 -0.73 -18.97
CA ALA A 456 2.78 -0.56 -17.86
C ALA A 456 3.36 0.24 -16.69
N ILE A 457 4.67 0.44 -16.63
CA ILE A 457 5.31 1.20 -15.53
C ILE A 457 5.84 2.57 -15.97
N ILE A 458 5.50 3.02 -17.18
CA ILE A 458 5.92 4.31 -17.72
C ILE A 458 4.72 5.14 -18.20
N PRO A 459 4.77 6.49 -18.09
CA PRO A 459 3.77 7.38 -18.67
C PRO A 459 3.70 7.28 -20.19
N LYS A 460 2.57 7.67 -20.77
CA LYS A 460 2.39 7.74 -22.24
C LYS A 460 3.43 8.62 -22.89
N LYS A 461 3.76 8.32 -24.16
CA LYS A 461 4.54 9.23 -25.03
C LYS A 461 3.91 10.60 -25.07
N GLY A 462 4.74 11.63 -25.03
CA GLY A 462 4.25 13.02 -24.99
C GLY A 462 3.91 13.53 -23.58
N SER A 463 3.94 12.68 -22.57
CA SER A 463 3.83 13.03 -21.16
C SER A 463 5.23 13.14 -20.50
N ILE A 464 5.33 12.91 -19.20
CA ILE A 464 6.58 12.99 -18.44
C ILE A 464 7.58 11.92 -18.92
N GLN A 465 8.81 12.34 -19.24
CA GLN A 465 9.83 11.53 -19.90
C GLN A 465 10.85 10.87 -18.95
N ASN A 466 10.83 11.24 -17.67
CA ASN A 466 11.80 10.81 -16.67
C ASN A 466 11.14 10.30 -15.38
N LEU A 467 9.99 9.64 -15.50
CA LEU A 467 9.25 9.05 -14.39
C LEU A 467 8.95 7.57 -14.68
N LEU A 468 9.14 6.73 -13.66
CA LEU A 468 8.70 5.33 -13.63
C LEU A 468 7.79 5.09 -12.42
N VAL A 469 6.77 4.25 -12.58
CA VAL A 469 5.71 4.02 -11.56
C VAL A 469 5.49 2.51 -11.39
N PRO A 470 6.37 1.79 -10.68
CA PRO A 470 6.29 0.32 -10.57
C PRO A 470 5.22 -0.18 -9.60
N VAL A 471 4.71 0.66 -8.68
CA VAL A 471 3.70 0.28 -7.68
C VAL A 471 2.31 0.65 -8.16
N CYS A 472 2.01 1.92 -8.39
CA CYS A 472 0.75 2.39 -8.96
C CYS A 472 0.73 2.23 -10.49
N LEU A 473 1.15 1.07 -11.00
CA LEU A 473 1.33 0.81 -12.42
C LEU A 473 0.02 0.83 -13.22
N SER A 474 0.16 0.87 -14.53
CA SER A 474 -0.97 0.90 -15.48
C SER A 474 -1.59 -0.49 -15.63
N ALA A 475 -2.69 -0.70 -14.95
CA ALA A 475 -3.50 -1.92 -15.01
C ALA A 475 -4.97 -1.58 -14.80
N SER A 476 -5.87 -2.40 -15.34
CA SER A 476 -7.29 -2.34 -14.97
C SER A 476 -7.46 -2.73 -13.50
N HIS A 477 -8.58 -2.35 -12.88
CA HIS A 477 -8.88 -2.71 -11.50
C HIS A 477 -8.65 -4.21 -11.23
N ILE A 478 -9.20 -5.07 -12.07
CA ILE A 478 -9.13 -6.52 -11.82
C ILE A 478 -7.73 -7.10 -12.06
N ALA A 479 -7.01 -6.63 -13.09
CA ALA A 479 -5.63 -7.05 -13.33
C ALA A 479 -4.69 -6.54 -12.24
N TYR A 480 -4.91 -5.32 -11.74
CA TYR A 480 -4.16 -4.79 -10.61
C TYR A 480 -4.30 -5.66 -9.37
N GLY A 481 -5.48 -6.24 -9.13
CA GLY A 481 -5.73 -7.19 -8.04
C GLY A 481 -4.78 -8.42 -8.05
N SER A 482 -4.26 -8.80 -9.22
CA SER A 482 -3.27 -9.89 -9.35
C SER A 482 -1.82 -9.39 -9.27
N ILE A 483 -1.54 -8.17 -9.74
CA ILE A 483 -0.18 -7.64 -9.86
C ILE A 483 0.31 -7.00 -8.55
N ARG A 484 -0.58 -6.44 -7.73
CA ARG A 484 -0.31 -5.64 -6.53
C ARG A 484 0.33 -6.40 -5.36
N MET A 485 1.08 -7.42 -5.62
CA MET A 485 1.72 -8.25 -4.60
C MET A 485 3.13 -7.74 -4.29
N GLU A 486 3.50 -7.69 -3.00
CA GLU A 486 4.80 -7.17 -2.56
C GLU A 486 6.00 -7.80 -3.28
N PRO A 487 6.04 -9.14 -3.54
CA PRO A 487 7.13 -9.72 -4.32
C PRO A 487 7.21 -9.18 -5.75
N VAL A 488 6.05 -8.93 -6.38
CA VAL A 488 5.97 -8.36 -7.73
C VAL A 488 6.42 -6.90 -7.72
N PHE A 489 6.00 -6.12 -6.72
CA PHE A 489 6.45 -4.74 -6.56
C PHE A 489 7.97 -4.63 -6.41
N MET A 490 8.62 -5.55 -5.67
CA MET A 490 10.08 -5.60 -5.58
C MET A 490 10.73 -5.92 -6.94
N VAL A 491 10.19 -6.87 -7.71
CA VAL A 491 10.67 -7.19 -9.08
C VAL A 491 10.55 -5.96 -9.98
N LEU A 492 9.40 -5.29 -9.97
CA LEU A 492 9.16 -4.10 -10.80
C LEU A 492 9.99 -2.90 -10.33
N GLY A 493 10.24 -2.75 -9.03
CA GLY A 493 11.14 -1.75 -8.46
C GLY A 493 12.58 -1.91 -8.95
N GLN A 494 13.10 -3.15 -8.95
CA GLN A 494 14.41 -3.46 -9.54
C GLN A 494 14.44 -3.11 -11.03
N SER A 495 13.41 -3.48 -11.77
CA SER A 495 13.32 -3.24 -13.21
C SER A 495 13.21 -1.75 -13.54
N ALA A 496 12.43 -0.99 -12.77
CA ALA A 496 12.32 0.46 -12.90
C ALA A 496 13.68 1.15 -12.64
N ALA A 497 14.43 0.70 -11.65
CA ALA A 497 15.77 1.23 -11.37
C ALA A 497 16.74 0.97 -12.51
N GLN A 498 16.73 -0.24 -13.09
CA GLN A 498 17.59 -0.55 -14.25
C GLN A 498 17.19 0.26 -15.48
N ALA A 499 15.89 0.47 -15.71
CA ALA A 499 15.40 1.33 -16.78
C ALA A 499 15.82 2.80 -16.58
N ALA A 500 15.75 3.31 -15.36
CA ALA A 500 16.20 4.66 -15.00
C ALA A 500 17.71 4.81 -15.27
N CYS A 501 18.53 3.84 -14.85
CA CYS A 501 19.97 3.84 -15.12
C CYS A 501 20.27 3.85 -16.62
N LEU A 502 19.59 2.99 -17.38
CA LEU A 502 19.76 2.91 -18.84
C LEU A 502 19.34 4.21 -19.54
N ALA A 503 18.23 4.82 -19.10
CA ALA A 503 17.77 6.11 -19.64
C ALA A 503 18.80 7.25 -19.38
N ILE A 504 19.47 7.23 -18.22
CA ILE A 504 20.55 8.17 -17.90
C ILE A 504 21.76 7.92 -18.80
N ASP A 505 22.22 6.67 -18.90
CA ASP A 505 23.46 6.31 -19.63
C ASP A 505 23.33 6.55 -21.13
N ASP A 506 22.17 6.25 -21.69
CA ASP A 506 21.88 6.46 -23.10
C ASP A 506 21.33 7.88 -23.41
N ASN A 507 21.15 8.74 -22.38
CA ASN A 507 20.53 10.06 -22.48
C ASN A 507 19.19 10.06 -23.23
N LYS A 508 18.30 9.13 -22.85
CA LYS A 508 16.99 8.91 -23.48
C LYS A 508 15.84 9.13 -22.51
N ALA A 509 14.67 9.43 -23.07
CA ALA A 509 13.41 9.34 -22.32
C ALA A 509 13.13 7.89 -21.92
N VAL A 510 12.42 7.65 -20.81
CA VAL A 510 12.03 6.29 -20.38
C VAL A 510 11.20 5.55 -21.45
N GLN A 511 10.45 6.28 -22.29
CA GLN A 511 9.69 5.73 -23.41
C GLN A 511 10.54 5.33 -24.64
N ALA A 512 11.84 5.66 -24.64
CA ALA A 512 12.71 5.48 -25.79
C ALA A 512 13.96 4.62 -25.50
N ILE A 513 14.02 3.96 -24.34
CA ILE A 513 15.14 3.07 -24.00
C ILE A 513 15.11 1.79 -24.85
N ASP A 514 16.25 1.13 -24.94
CA ASP A 514 16.38 -0.20 -25.57
C ASP A 514 15.86 -1.27 -24.59
N VAL A 515 14.59 -1.67 -24.75
CA VAL A 515 13.95 -2.67 -23.89
C VAL A 515 14.64 -4.04 -23.95
N PRO A 516 15.05 -4.59 -25.11
CA PRO A 516 15.89 -5.78 -25.16
C PRO A 516 17.18 -5.68 -24.33
N LYS A 517 17.85 -4.52 -24.34
CA LYS A 517 19.03 -4.26 -23.48
C LYS A 517 18.65 -4.29 -22.00
N LEU A 518 17.51 -3.65 -21.62
CA LEU A 518 16.98 -3.69 -20.26
C LEU A 518 16.71 -5.13 -19.80
N GLN A 519 16.06 -5.93 -20.62
CA GLN A 519 15.75 -7.35 -20.32
C GLN A 519 17.03 -8.16 -20.06
N ARG A 520 18.07 -7.98 -20.87
CA ARG A 520 19.38 -8.63 -20.66
C ARG A 520 20.03 -8.20 -19.33
N LEU A 521 19.95 -6.91 -18.96
CA LEU A 521 20.49 -6.42 -17.68
C LEU A 521 19.77 -7.04 -16.48
N ILE A 522 18.43 -7.11 -16.52
CA ILE A 522 17.62 -7.72 -15.45
C ILE A 522 17.95 -9.21 -15.32
N GLN A 523 18.08 -9.94 -16.43
CA GLN A 523 18.43 -11.37 -16.44
C GLN A 523 19.83 -11.61 -15.87
N ALA A 524 20.81 -10.80 -16.28
CA ALA A 524 22.19 -10.92 -15.80
C ALA A 524 22.28 -10.70 -14.28
N GLN A 525 21.60 -9.69 -13.74
CA GLN A 525 21.55 -9.45 -12.30
C GLN A 525 20.86 -10.60 -11.55
N SER A 526 19.75 -11.10 -12.06
CA SER A 526 19.04 -12.23 -11.45
C SER A 526 19.92 -13.49 -11.40
N ALA A 527 20.69 -13.76 -12.47
CA ALA A 527 21.62 -14.87 -12.50
C ALA A 527 22.80 -14.74 -11.52
N GLN A 528 23.29 -13.51 -11.27
CA GLN A 528 24.32 -13.25 -10.26
C GLN A 528 23.84 -13.52 -8.84
N LEU A 529 22.57 -13.21 -8.54
CA LEU A 529 21.97 -13.43 -7.22
C LEU A 529 21.61 -14.91 -6.95
N MET A 530 21.66 -15.75 -7.98
CA MET A 530 21.43 -17.20 -7.85
C MET A 530 22.71 -18.01 -7.60
N LYS A 531 23.89 -17.40 -7.75
CA LYS A 531 25.20 -17.98 -7.41
C LYS A 531 25.53 -17.78 -5.93
#